data_d2c5a514cd7b2ccf11b02610b20fcff1
#
_entry.id   d2c5a514cd7b2ccf11b02610b20fcff1
#
_cell.length_a   1.000
_cell.length_b   1.000
_cell.length_c   1.000
_cell.angle_alpha   90.00
_cell.angle_beta   90.00
_cell.angle_gamma   90.00
#
_symmetry.space_group_name_H-M   'P 1'
#
loop_
_entity.id
_entity.type
_entity.pdbx_description
1 polymer ?
#
loop_
_entity_poly.entity_id
_entity_poly.type
_entity_poly.pdbx_seq_one_letter_code
_entity_poly.pdbx_strand_id
1 'polypeptide(L)'
;SGTEWLGTVRRAAEADRFRLHAQPLVALGGRNGAVPRLEVLLRLDDGRGELVPPAGFLPVARRHGLMPVVDEWVIRRTADELSRWQRAHPGAELPTVAINLADETVAGGRTDAVVSRTLARAGVPAKSLCFEIGESAVAADSTRAAELLNALRVAGCQTAVEHCGSGMAAFTLLQGLALDYLKIAGHVVRGVPRDPLSRILAAALNEVGHALGLRTIGAGAEDDAAITALREIGVDLVQGFGVGRPEPFEAALDRLGIALSPAPRPAPSSA
;
A
#
# COMPACT_ATOMS: atom_id res chain seq x y z
N SER A 1 8.33 6.42 -28.68
CA SER A 1 8.04 5.06 -29.21
C SER A 1 8.20 4.04 -28.08
N GLY A 2 7.57 2.82 -28.21
CA GLY A 2 7.61 1.80 -27.14
C GLY A 2 9.03 1.32 -26.80
N THR A 3 9.95 1.32 -27.75
CA THR A 3 11.36 0.93 -27.57
C THR A 3 12.15 1.94 -26.72
N GLU A 4 11.81 3.20 -26.80
CA GLU A 4 12.44 4.28 -26.04
C GLU A 4 12.08 4.20 -24.55
N TRP A 5 10.82 3.84 -24.25
CA TRP A 5 10.33 3.64 -22.90
C TRP A 5 10.89 2.36 -22.23
N LEU A 6 11.11 1.29 -23.00
CA LEU A 6 11.74 0.07 -22.48
C LEU A 6 13.11 0.36 -21.91
N GLY A 7 13.96 1.05 -22.70
CA GLY A 7 15.29 1.49 -22.25
C GLY A 7 15.22 2.47 -21.08
N THR A 8 14.15 3.28 -21.02
CA THR A 8 13.96 4.27 -19.96
C THR A 8 13.58 3.61 -18.63
N VAL A 9 12.64 2.67 -18.60
CA VAL A 9 12.21 1.98 -17.37
C VAL A 9 13.35 1.12 -16.80
N ARG A 10 14.07 0.36 -17.66
CA ARG A 10 15.20 -0.47 -17.21
C ARG A 10 16.33 0.39 -16.66
N ARG A 11 16.72 1.44 -17.38
CA ARG A 11 17.72 2.42 -16.92
C ARG A 11 17.26 3.19 -15.69
N ALA A 12 15.93 3.41 -15.51
CA ALA A 12 15.41 4.09 -14.34
C ALA A 12 15.64 3.31 -13.05
N ALA A 13 15.53 1.98 -13.09
CA ALA A 13 15.86 1.12 -11.97
C ALA A 13 17.39 1.12 -11.67
N GLU A 14 18.22 1.14 -12.73
CA GLU A 14 19.69 1.13 -12.62
C GLU A 14 20.26 2.52 -12.26
N ALA A 15 19.66 3.60 -12.77
CA ALA A 15 20.13 4.98 -12.61
C ALA A 15 19.39 5.75 -11.50
N ASP A 16 18.70 5.05 -10.60
CA ASP A 16 17.96 5.63 -9.46
C ASP A 16 17.01 6.78 -9.89
N ARG A 17 16.28 6.61 -11.01
CA ARG A 17 15.33 7.59 -11.53
C ARG A 17 13.90 7.37 -11.03
N PHE A 18 13.66 6.30 -10.31
CA PHE A 18 12.40 6.13 -9.62
C PHE A 18 12.37 6.97 -8.33
N ARG A 19 11.19 7.45 -7.98
CA ARG A 19 10.93 8.17 -6.73
C ARG A 19 9.74 7.55 -6.03
N LEU A 20 9.80 7.45 -4.71
CA LEU A 20 8.68 7.02 -3.89
C LEU A 20 7.91 8.25 -3.40
N HIS A 21 6.62 8.24 -3.63
CA HIS A 21 5.65 9.06 -2.92
C HIS A 21 4.89 8.18 -1.95
N ALA A 22 4.25 8.78 -0.97
CA ALA A 22 3.38 8.08 -0.04
C ALA A 22 2.06 8.80 0.13
N GLN A 23 1.00 8.03 0.35
CA GLN A 23 -0.32 8.54 0.66
C GLN A 23 -0.80 7.94 1.99
N PRO A 24 -1.36 8.76 2.90
CA PRO A 24 -1.82 8.27 4.18
C PRO A 24 -3.10 7.44 4.06
N LEU A 25 -3.19 6.42 4.94
CA LEU A 25 -4.43 5.71 5.24
C LEU A 25 -4.86 6.11 6.66
N VAL A 26 -6.09 6.59 6.79
CA VAL A 26 -6.63 7.15 8.04
C VAL A 26 -7.72 6.24 8.60
N ALA A 27 -7.69 5.99 9.91
CA ALA A 27 -8.73 5.22 10.58
C ALA A 27 -10.03 6.01 10.72
N LEU A 28 -11.17 5.42 10.38
CA LEU A 28 -12.50 6.06 10.48
C LEU A 28 -13.12 5.94 11.88
N GLY A 29 -12.72 4.94 12.65
CA GLY A 29 -13.32 4.61 13.96
C GLY A 29 -12.64 5.24 15.19
N GLY A 30 -11.91 6.35 15.08
CA GLY A 30 -11.45 7.16 16.22
C GLY A 30 -10.56 6.45 17.26
N ARG A 31 -9.89 5.36 16.92
CA ARG A 31 -8.91 4.73 17.82
C ARG A 31 -7.64 5.58 17.86
N ASN A 32 -7.56 6.50 18.80
CA ASN A 32 -6.33 7.18 19.16
C ASN A 32 -5.27 6.13 19.51
N GLY A 33 -4.12 6.16 18.82
CA GLY A 33 -3.01 5.23 19.04
C GLY A 33 -2.84 4.12 17.99
N ALA A 34 -3.60 4.14 16.90
CA ALA A 34 -3.31 3.24 15.77
C ALA A 34 -1.97 3.64 15.11
N VAL A 35 -1.09 2.66 14.88
CA VAL A 35 0.14 2.85 14.11
C VAL A 35 -0.19 3.51 12.78
N PRO A 36 0.46 4.62 12.42
CA PRO A 36 0.24 5.30 11.15
C PRO A 36 0.44 4.36 9.96
N ARG A 37 -0.34 4.56 8.91
CA ARG A 37 -0.25 3.75 7.67
C ARG A 37 -0.06 4.64 6.47
N LEU A 38 0.83 4.19 5.59
CA LEU A 38 1.14 4.84 4.32
C LEU A 38 1.05 3.81 3.20
N GLU A 39 0.67 4.21 2.01
CA GLU A 39 0.89 3.43 0.80
C GLU A 39 1.94 4.11 -0.05
N VAL A 40 2.97 3.36 -0.49
CA VAL A 40 3.96 3.88 -1.42
C VAL A 40 3.45 3.85 -2.84
N LEU A 41 3.66 4.97 -3.52
CA LEU A 41 3.23 5.21 -4.88
C LEU A 41 4.44 5.61 -5.73
N LEU A 42 4.75 4.78 -6.72
CA LEU A 42 5.91 5.00 -7.59
C LEU A 42 5.73 6.24 -8.48
N ARG A 43 6.82 6.94 -8.75
CA ARG A 43 6.95 7.99 -9.76
C ARG A 43 8.21 7.74 -10.56
N LEU A 44 8.20 8.14 -11.82
CA LEU A 44 9.37 8.09 -12.68
C LEU A 44 9.82 9.52 -12.98
N ASP A 45 11.06 9.83 -12.63
CA ASP A 45 11.73 11.05 -13.05
C ASP A 45 12.07 10.95 -14.56
N ASP A 46 11.50 11.83 -15.38
CA ASP A 46 11.68 11.81 -16.84
C ASP A 46 13.06 12.30 -17.28
N GLY A 47 13.86 12.79 -16.32
CA GLY A 47 15.19 13.39 -16.57
C GLY A 47 15.13 14.85 -17.03
N ARG A 48 13.94 15.46 -17.03
CA ARG A 48 13.72 16.88 -17.31
C ARG A 48 13.20 17.64 -16.10
N GLY A 49 13.08 16.93 -14.96
CA GLY A 49 12.58 17.48 -13.70
C GLY A 49 11.10 17.26 -13.46
N GLU A 50 10.41 16.52 -14.35
CA GLU A 50 9.02 16.15 -14.16
C GLU A 50 8.88 14.70 -13.64
N LEU A 51 7.90 14.50 -12.77
CA LEU A 51 7.57 13.19 -12.23
C LEU A 51 6.37 12.59 -12.96
N VAL A 52 6.63 11.55 -13.73
CA VAL A 52 5.59 10.79 -14.46
C VAL A 52 4.86 9.85 -13.49
N PRO A 53 3.52 9.93 -13.41
CA PRO A 53 2.74 9.02 -12.58
C PRO A 53 2.74 7.59 -13.13
N PRO A 54 2.38 6.57 -12.31
CA PRO A 54 2.38 5.15 -12.70
C PRO A 54 1.65 4.86 -14.01
N ALA A 55 0.49 5.47 -14.23
CA ALA A 55 -0.29 5.29 -15.45
C ALA A 55 0.47 5.67 -16.74
N GLY A 56 1.48 6.54 -16.64
CA GLY A 56 2.28 6.97 -17.80
C GLY A 56 3.37 5.98 -18.22
N PHE A 57 3.83 5.08 -17.34
CA PHE A 57 4.95 4.18 -17.67
C PHE A 57 4.73 2.70 -17.29
N LEU A 58 3.93 2.37 -16.26
CA LEU A 58 3.69 0.97 -15.86
C LEU A 58 3.07 0.11 -16.96
N PRO A 59 2.13 0.61 -17.83
CA PRO A 59 1.63 -0.20 -18.93
C PRO A 59 2.74 -0.64 -19.90
N VAL A 60 3.77 0.17 -20.08
CA VAL A 60 4.93 -0.20 -20.90
C VAL A 60 5.82 -1.19 -20.15
N ALA A 61 6.11 -0.95 -18.87
CA ALA A 61 6.85 -1.89 -18.03
C ALA A 61 6.20 -3.29 -18.03
N ARG A 62 4.88 -3.34 -17.88
CA ARG A 62 4.09 -4.58 -17.91
C ARG A 62 4.20 -5.31 -19.22
N ARG A 63 4.00 -4.61 -20.36
CA ARG A 63 4.10 -5.19 -21.71
C ARG A 63 5.46 -5.82 -21.98
N HIS A 64 6.51 -5.34 -21.35
CA HIS A 64 7.88 -5.81 -21.54
C HIS A 64 8.39 -6.71 -20.40
N GLY A 65 7.51 -7.18 -19.51
CA GLY A 65 7.85 -8.10 -18.42
C GLY A 65 8.79 -7.51 -17.36
N LEU A 66 8.79 -6.17 -17.18
CA LEU A 66 9.67 -5.49 -16.25
C LEU A 66 9.05 -5.29 -14.84
N MET A 67 7.78 -5.67 -14.64
CA MET A 67 7.13 -5.46 -13.36
C MET A 67 7.87 -6.11 -12.18
N PRO A 68 8.40 -7.33 -12.26
CA PRO A 68 9.16 -7.92 -11.16
C PRO A 68 10.41 -7.10 -10.78
N VAL A 69 11.06 -6.44 -11.76
CA VAL A 69 12.23 -5.58 -11.50
C VAL A 69 11.80 -4.28 -10.82
N VAL A 70 10.68 -3.71 -11.26
CA VAL A 70 10.10 -2.50 -10.66
C VAL A 70 9.68 -2.77 -9.22
N ASP A 71 8.96 -3.86 -8.96
CA ASP A 71 8.48 -4.20 -7.62
C ASP A 71 9.65 -4.53 -6.68
N GLU A 72 10.68 -5.25 -7.15
CA GLU A 72 11.90 -5.49 -6.37
C GLU A 72 12.59 -4.16 -6.00
N TRP A 73 12.67 -3.19 -6.93
CA TRP A 73 13.22 -1.89 -6.63
C TRP A 73 12.40 -1.15 -5.56
N VAL A 74 11.05 -1.16 -5.69
CA VAL A 74 10.15 -0.52 -4.70
C VAL A 74 10.32 -1.15 -3.31
N ILE A 75 10.34 -2.49 -3.23
CA ILE A 75 10.53 -3.20 -1.96
C ILE A 75 11.84 -2.79 -1.29
N ARG A 76 12.94 -2.82 -2.04
CA ARG A 76 14.27 -2.46 -1.51
C ARG A 76 14.33 -1.01 -1.07
N ARG A 77 13.86 -0.09 -1.93
CA ARG A 77 13.90 1.34 -1.65
C ARG A 77 13.05 1.70 -0.45
N THR A 78 11.85 1.14 -0.33
CA THR A 78 10.98 1.35 0.84
C THR A 78 11.67 0.92 2.13
N ALA A 79 12.27 -0.27 2.15
CA ALA A 79 12.96 -0.76 3.34
C ALA A 79 14.20 0.10 3.68
N ASP A 80 14.96 0.57 2.67
CA ASP A 80 16.13 1.43 2.88
C ASP A 80 15.73 2.80 3.44
N GLU A 81 14.63 3.40 2.96
CA GLU A 81 14.09 4.66 3.49
C GLU A 81 13.62 4.50 4.94
N LEU A 82 12.85 3.45 5.24
CA LEU A 82 12.40 3.14 6.60
C LEU A 82 13.58 2.93 7.55
N SER A 83 14.59 2.18 7.12
CA SER A 83 15.81 1.94 7.91
C SER A 83 16.58 3.23 8.18
N ARG A 84 16.66 4.13 7.20
CA ARG A 84 17.30 5.44 7.33
C ARG A 84 16.55 6.32 8.31
N TRP A 85 15.23 6.39 8.16
CA TRP A 85 14.36 7.16 9.04
C TRP A 85 14.41 6.65 10.49
N GLN A 86 14.38 5.32 10.71
CA GLN A 86 14.46 4.71 12.04
C GLN A 86 15.79 5.06 12.76
N ARG A 87 16.90 5.08 12.02
CA ARG A 87 18.20 5.50 12.59
C ARG A 87 18.22 6.98 12.96
N ALA A 88 17.52 7.82 12.22
CA ALA A 88 17.41 9.26 12.51
C ALA A 88 16.45 9.54 13.68
N HIS A 89 15.50 8.61 13.97
CA HIS A 89 14.48 8.76 15.02
C HIS A 89 14.50 7.56 15.99
N PRO A 90 15.53 7.42 16.83
CA PRO A 90 15.67 6.29 17.75
C PRO A 90 14.48 6.23 18.73
N GLY A 91 13.83 5.06 18.82
CA GLY A 91 12.67 4.85 19.70
C GLY A 91 11.32 5.23 19.10
N ALA A 92 11.27 5.85 17.92
CA ALA A 92 10.02 6.07 17.20
C ALA A 92 9.49 4.76 16.59
N GLU A 93 8.19 4.57 16.65
CA GLU A 93 7.54 3.43 15.99
C GLU A 93 7.43 3.67 14.49
N LEU A 94 7.86 2.68 13.69
CA LEU A 94 7.72 2.76 12.23
C LEU A 94 6.26 2.66 11.82
N PRO A 95 5.84 3.42 10.79
CA PRO A 95 4.53 3.23 10.18
C PRO A 95 4.44 1.86 9.51
N THR A 96 3.22 1.36 9.31
CA THR A 96 2.99 0.29 8.34
C THR A 96 2.94 0.90 6.95
N VAL A 97 3.75 0.38 6.04
CA VAL A 97 3.86 0.86 4.65
C VAL A 97 3.37 -0.21 3.69
N ALA A 98 2.33 0.11 2.95
CA ALA A 98 1.76 -0.76 1.93
C ALA A 98 2.56 -0.63 0.62
N ILE A 99 2.82 -1.78 0.00
CA ILE A 99 3.56 -1.93 -1.26
C ILE A 99 2.71 -2.77 -2.21
N ASN A 100 2.35 -2.21 -3.35
CA ASN A 100 1.65 -2.92 -4.41
C ASN A 100 2.57 -3.92 -5.11
N LEU A 101 2.07 -5.11 -5.38
CA LEU A 101 2.73 -6.14 -6.19
C LEU A 101 1.93 -6.38 -7.47
N ALA A 102 2.61 -6.32 -8.60
CA ALA A 102 2.00 -6.62 -9.89
C ALA A 102 1.64 -8.11 -10.03
N ASP A 103 0.60 -8.40 -10.82
CA ASP A 103 0.15 -9.77 -11.09
C ASP A 103 1.30 -10.66 -11.61
N GLU A 104 2.17 -10.10 -12.48
CA GLU A 104 3.35 -10.78 -13.02
C GLU A 104 4.39 -11.10 -11.94
N THR A 105 4.48 -10.27 -10.92
CA THR A 105 5.38 -10.46 -9.77
C THR A 105 4.85 -11.56 -8.86
N VAL A 106 3.53 -11.59 -8.64
CA VAL A 106 2.85 -12.68 -7.91
C VAL A 106 3.07 -14.02 -8.61
N ALA A 107 2.84 -14.08 -9.93
CA ALA A 107 3.03 -15.28 -10.74
C ALA A 107 4.49 -15.75 -10.78
N GLY A 108 5.46 -14.85 -10.69
CA GLY A 108 6.90 -15.14 -10.87
C GLY A 108 7.56 -15.92 -9.72
N GLY A 109 6.98 -15.96 -8.52
CA GLY A 109 7.36 -16.81 -7.40
C GLY A 109 8.73 -16.59 -6.77
N ARG A 110 9.25 -15.37 -6.79
CA ARG A 110 10.53 -15.02 -6.16
C ARG A 110 10.42 -13.90 -5.14
N THR A 111 9.22 -13.38 -4.94
CA THR A 111 8.96 -12.19 -4.13
C THR A 111 9.30 -12.44 -2.66
N ASP A 112 8.94 -13.59 -2.11
CA ASP A 112 9.25 -14.02 -0.75
C ASP A 112 10.76 -13.98 -0.45
N ALA A 113 11.57 -14.50 -1.37
CA ALA A 113 13.02 -14.47 -1.24
C ALA A 113 13.59 -13.04 -1.34
N VAL A 114 13.01 -12.18 -2.19
CA VAL A 114 13.38 -10.75 -2.28
C VAL A 114 13.06 -10.04 -0.96
N VAL A 115 11.86 -10.24 -0.43
CA VAL A 115 11.40 -9.64 0.84
C VAL A 115 12.29 -10.08 2.00
N SER A 116 12.51 -11.40 2.15
CA SER A 116 13.34 -11.93 3.23
C SER A 116 14.77 -11.36 3.23
N ARG A 117 15.42 -11.33 2.07
CA ARG A 117 16.76 -10.73 1.94
C ARG A 117 16.76 -9.24 2.23
N THR A 118 15.72 -8.53 1.79
CA THR A 118 15.61 -7.08 2.00
C THR A 118 15.43 -6.74 3.47
N LEU A 119 14.54 -7.45 4.18
CA LEU A 119 14.32 -7.29 5.62
C LEU A 119 15.61 -7.57 6.42
N ALA A 120 16.29 -8.67 6.12
CA ALA A 120 17.54 -9.04 6.80
C ALA A 120 18.64 -7.98 6.59
N ARG A 121 18.73 -7.38 5.40
CA ARG A 121 19.72 -6.33 5.08
C ARG A 121 19.38 -5.00 5.72
N ALA A 122 18.11 -4.57 5.65
CA ALA A 122 17.68 -3.25 6.10
C ALA A 122 17.48 -3.16 7.61
N GLY A 123 17.25 -4.28 8.30
CA GLY A 123 16.97 -4.33 9.73
C GLY A 123 15.60 -3.73 10.11
N VAL A 124 14.69 -3.62 9.14
CA VAL A 124 13.34 -3.09 9.35
C VAL A 124 12.43 -4.20 9.88
N PRO A 125 11.61 -3.95 10.92
CA PRO A 125 10.64 -4.93 11.38
C PRO A 125 9.65 -5.33 10.27
N ALA A 126 9.47 -6.63 10.04
CA ALA A 126 8.60 -7.12 8.96
C ALA A 126 7.16 -6.60 9.07
N LYS A 127 6.64 -6.42 10.29
CA LYS A 127 5.32 -5.83 10.57
C LYS A 127 5.11 -4.40 10.02
N SER A 128 6.21 -3.71 9.68
CA SER A 128 6.15 -2.37 9.06
C SER A 128 5.91 -2.42 7.56
N LEU A 129 5.90 -3.60 6.94
CA LEU A 129 5.58 -3.79 5.53
C LEU A 129 4.24 -4.52 5.37
N CYS A 130 3.39 -3.99 4.49
CA CYS A 130 2.16 -4.63 4.05
C CYS A 130 2.22 -4.81 2.53
N PHE A 131 2.02 -6.02 2.03
CA PHE A 131 2.04 -6.29 0.60
C PHE A 131 0.62 -6.41 0.07
N GLU A 132 0.31 -5.62 -0.95
CA GLU A 132 -1.00 -5.58 -1.61
C GLU A 132 -0.95 -6.31 -2.94
N ILE A 133 -1.86 -7.27 -3.16
CA ILE A 133 -2.05 -7.96 -4.44
C ILE A 133 -3.43 -7.66 -5.00
N GLY A 134 -3.54 -7.55 -6.32
CA GLY A 134 -4.82 -7.30 -6.98
C GLY A 134 -5.78 -8.49 -6.89
N GLU A 135 -7.09 -8.21 -6.83
CA GLU A 135 -8.14 -9.21 -7.02
C GLU A 135 -7.90 -10.04 -8.30
N SER A 136 -7.34 -9.40 -9.34
CA SER A 136 -6.97 -10.02 -10.61
C SER A 136 -5.90 -11.12 -10.47
N ALA A 137 -4.89 -10.89 -9.64
CA ALA A 137 -3.84 -11.89 -9.38
C ALA A 137 -4.41 -13.13 -8.68
N VAL A 138 -5.31 -12.91 -7.70
CA VAL A 138 -6.00 -14.01 -7.00
C VAL A 138 -6.90 -14.80 -7.97
N ALA A 139 -7.62 -14.11 -8.85
CA ALA A 139 -8.49 -14.74 -9.83
C ALA A 139 -7.72 -15.51 -10.91
N ALA A 140 -6.53 -15.03 -11.28
CA ALA A 140 -5.68 -15.66 -12.29
C ALA A 140 -5.02 -16.96 -11.79
N ASP A 141 -4.50 -16.96 -10.55
CA ASP A 141 -3.89 -18.15 -9.93
C ASP A 141 -3.98 -18.04 -8.40
N SER A 142 -5.08 -18.55 -7.85
CA SER A 142 -5.36 -18.52 -6.41
C SER A 142 -4.36 -19.32 -5.59
N THR A 143 -3.82 -20.40 -6.14
CA THR A 143 -2.80 -21.24 -5.47
C THR A 143 -1.52 -20.45 -5.30
N ARG A 144 -1.06 -19.80 -6.36
CA ARG A 144 0.16 -18.99 -6.33
C ARG A 144 0.03 -17.77 -5.42
N ALA A 145 -1.13 -17.09 -5.48
CA ALA A 145 -1.45 -16.00 -4.57
C ALA A 145 -1.40 -16.46 -3.10
N ALA A 146 -2.01 -17.61 -2.78
CA ALA A 146 -2.00 -18.18 -1.43
C ALA A 146 -0.59 -18.53 -0.94
N GLU A 147 0.23 -19.16 -1.79
CA GLU A 147 1.63 -19.49 -1.48
C GLU A 147 2.42 -18.22 -1.11
N LEU A 148 2.33 -17.18 -1.94
CA LEU A 148 3.02 -15.91 -1.69
C LEU A 148 2.55 -15.24 -0.40
N LEU A 149 1.23 -15.10 -0.22
CA LEU A 149 0.65 -14.44 0.97
C LEU A 149 1.04 -15.19 2.27
N ASN A 150 1.01 -16.52 2.24
CA ASN A 150 1.47 -17.34 3.37
C ASN A 150 2.96 -17.12 3.65
N ALA A 151 3.81 -17.11 2.64
CA ALA A 151 5.25 -16.86 2.81
C ALA A 151 5.54 -15.47 3.39
N LEU A 152 4.84 -14.43 2.93
CA LEU A 152 4.96 -13.07 3.46
C LEU A 152 4.50 -12.98 4.92
N ARG A 153 3.41 -13.66 5.26
CA ARG A 153 2.90 -13.71 6.64
C ARG A 153 3.85 -14.48 7.57
N VAL A 154 4.43 -15.58 7.11
CA VAL A 154 5.46 -16.32 7.87
C VAL A 154 6.70 -15.45 8.11
N ALA A 155 7.06 -14.59 7.15
CA ALA A 155 8.12 -13.59 7.32
C ALA A 155 7.74 -12.48 8.31
N GLY A 156 6.49 -12.39 8.76
CA GLY A 156 5.97 -11.40 9.70
C GLY A 156 5.44 -10.11 9.05
N CYS A 157 5.30 -10.09 7.71
CA CYS A 157 4.69 -8.99 6.99
C CYS A 157 3.16 -9.04 7.09
N GLN A 158 2.53 -7.88 6.86
CA GLN A 158 1.09 -7.76 6.67
C GLN A 158 0.76 -7.95 5.18
N THR A 159 -0.49 -8.32 4.90
CA THR A 159 -0.94 -8.63 3.54
C THR A 159 -2.33 -8.05 3.29
N ALA A 160 -2.59 -7.64 2.05
CA ALA A 160 -3.86 -7.10 1.62
C ALA A 160 -4.25 -7.60 0.22
N VAL A 161 -5.54 -7.68 -0.02
CA VAL A 161 -6.10 -7.77 -1.37
C VAL A 161 -6.69 -6.42 -1.75
N GLU A 162 -6.35 -5.93 -2.95
CA GLU A 162 -6.83 -4.64 -3.44
C GLU A 162 -7.75 -4.75 -4.66
N HIS A 163 -8.41 -3.63 -4.99
CA HIS A 163 -9.37 -3.51 -6.09
C HIS A 163 -10.59 -4.42 -5.97
N CYS A 164 -10.97 -4.82 -4.74
CA CYS A 164 -12.14 -5.65 -4.51
C CYS A 164 -13.43 -4.92 -4.90
N GLY A 165 -14.29 -5.64 -5.63
CA GLY A 165 -15.56 -5.13 -6.16
C GLY A 165 -15.57 -4.98 -7.68
N SER A 166 -14.50 -5.40 -8.36
CA SER A 166 -14.45 -5.44 -9.83
C SER A 166 -15.03 -6.75 -10.40
N GLY A 167 -15.20 -7.79 -9.56
CA GLY A 167 -15.76 -9.07 -9.97
C GLY A 167 -16.43 -9.81 -8.82
N MET A 168 -17.57 -10.46 -9.06
CA MET A 168 -18.33 -11.23 -8.03
C MET A 168 -17.66 -12.57 -7.67
N ALA A 169 -16.65 -13.02 -8.40
CA ALA A 169 -16.01 -14.32 -8.18
C ALA A 169 -15.03 -14.34 -7.00
N ALA A 170 -14.63 -13.18 -6.51
CA ALA A 170 -13.54 -13.05 -5.55
C ALA A 170 -13.86 -13.48 -4.12
N PHE A 171 -15.11 -13.44 -3.67
CA PHE A 171 -15.41 -13.72 -2.25
C PHE A 171 -15.07 -15.13 -1.80
N THR A 172 -15.33 -16.13 -2.66
CA THR A 172 -14.97 -17.51 -2.35
C THR A 172 -13.46 -17.75 -2.46
N LEU A 173 -12.77 -16.97 -3.31
CA LEU A 173 -11.32 -17.07 -3.48
C LEU A 173 -10.56 -16.41 -2.30
N LEU A 174 -11.16 -15.45 -1.61
CA LEU A 174 -10.54 -14.83 -0.44
C LEU A 174 -10.54 -15.75 0.78
N GLN A 175 -11.46 -16.71 0.81
CA GLN A 175 -11.55 -17.66 1.91
C GLN A 175 -10.30 -18.55 1.95
N GLY A 176 -9.60 -18.51 3.07
CA GLY A 176 -8.36 -19.29 3.27
C GLY A 176 -7.07 -18.58 2.83
N LEU A 177 -7.15 -17.38 2.24
CA LEU A 177 -5.97 -16.55 2.03
C LEU A 177 -5.49 -15.92 3.33
N ALA A 178 -4.18 -15.86 3.49
CA ALA A 178 -3.53 -15.22 4.63
C ALA A 178 -3.53 -13.70 4.44
N LEU A 179 -4.65 -13.04 4.75
CA LEU A 179 -4.85 -11.60 4.59
C LEU A 179 -5.05 -10.91 5.95
N ASP A 180 -4.69 -9.64 6.01
CA ASP A 180 -4.98 -8.71 7.11
C ASP A 180 -5.98 -7.62 6.68
N TYR A 181 -5.97 -7.25 5.38
CA TYR A 181 -6.82 -6.19 4.84
C TYR A 181 -7.53 -6.58 3.54
N LEU A 182 -8.73 -6.01 3.39
CA LEU A 182 -9.49 -5.98 2.14
C LEU A 182 -9.68 -4.52 1.70
N LYS A 183 -9.19 -4.17 0.50
CA LYS A 183 -9.23 -2.82 -0.04
C LYS A 183 -10.32 -2.69 -1.10
N ILE A 184 -11.36 -1.92 -0.77
CA ILE A 184 -12.51 -1.67 -1.65
C ILE A 184 -12.08 -0.76 -2.78
N ALA A 185 -12.41 -1.15 -4.00
CA ALA A 185 -11.98 -0.44 -5.22
C ALA A 185 -12.47 1.01 -5.26
N GLY A 186 -11.61 1.92 -5.76
CA GLY A 186 -11.91 3.35 -5.79
C GLY A 186 -13.13 3.73 -6.62
N HIS A 187 -13.48 2.98 -7.67
CA HIS A 187 -14.69 3.25 -8.46
C HIS A 187 -15.98 2.97 -7.63
N VAL A 188 -15.96 1.96 -6.76
CA VAL A 188 -17.05 1.68 -5.80
C VAL A 188 -17.14 2.82 -4.79
N VAL A 189 -16.02 3.15 -4.14
CA VAL A 189 -15.96 4.18 -3.09
C VAL A 189 -16.44 5.55 -3.58
N ARG A 190 -16.03 5.98 -4.77
CA ARG A 190 -16.51 7.24 -5.37
C ARG A 190 -18.01 7.25 -5.65
N GLY A 191 -18.60 6.08 -5.90
CA GLY A 191 -20.03 5.94 -6.12
C GLY A 191 -20.87 6.00 -4.84
N VAL A 192 -20.32 5.59 -3.68
CA VAL A 192 -21.06 5.40 -2.43
C VAL A 192 -21.97 6.57 -2.03
N PRO A 193 -21.59 7.86 -2.18
CA PRO A 193 -22.43 8.97 -1.77
C PRO A 193 -23.68 9.18 -2.64
N ARG A 194 -23.68 8.70 -3.89
CA ARG A 194 -24.69 9.06 -4.90
C ARG A 194 -25.39 7.88 -5.56
N ASP A 195 -24.77 6.71 -5.53
CA ASP A 195 -25.24 5.50 -6.19
C ASP A 195 -25.58 4.42 -5.17
N PRO A 196 -26.88 4.02 -5.04
CA PRO A 196 -27.30 2.99 -4.11
C PRO A 196 -26.61 1.64 -4.34
N LEU A 197 -26.29 1.29 -5.59
CA LEU A 197 -25.61 0.02 -5.90
C LEU A 197 -24.18 0.02 -5.38
N SER A 198 -23.44 1.11 -5.57
CA SER A 198 -22.08 1.28 -5.01
C SER A 198 -22.11 1.21 -3.49
N ARG A 199 -23.13 1.80 -2.84
CA ARG A 199 -23.29 1.74 -1.39
C ARG A 199 -23.53 0.32 -0.89
N ILE A 200 -24.44 -0.42 -1.56
CA ILE A 200 -24.73 -1.82 -1.23
C ILE A 200 -23.48 -2.68 -1.41
N LEU A 201 -22.76 -2.50 -2.51
CA LEU A 201 -21.54 -3.24 -2.79
C LEU A 201 -20.44 -2.96 -1.76
N ALA A 202 -20.22 -1.69 -1.40
CA ALA A 202 -19.25 -1.32 -0.36
C ALA A 202 -19.62 -1.92 1.00
N ALA A 203 -20.92 -1.90 1.39
CA ALA A 203 -21.40 -2.51 2.62
C ALA A 203 -21.20 -4.03 2.62
N ALA A 204 -21.53 -4.71 1.53
CA ALA A 204 -21.32 -6.15 1.39
C ALA A 204 -19.85 -6.54 1.48
N LEU A 205 -18.96 -5.78 0.82
CA LEU A 205 -17.50 -5.98 0.89
C LEU A 205 -16.97 -5.77 2.31
N ASN A 206 -17.50 -4.78 3.03
CA ASN A 206 -17.15 -4.52 4.42
C ASN A 206 -17.56 -5.69 5.33
N GLU A 207 -18.80 -6.17 5.21
CA GLU A 207 -19.31 -7.29 5.99
C GLU A 207 -18.52 -8.59 5.71
N VAL A 208 -18.22 -8.88 4.44
CA VAL A 208 -17.42 -10.03 4.07
C VAL A 208 -15.99 -9.91 4.64
N GLY A 209 -15.37 -8.74 4.54
CA GLY A 209 -14.05 -8.49 5.14
C GLY A 209 -14.07 -8.77 6.63
N HIS A 210 -15.01 -8.23 7.36
CA HIS A 210 -15.15 -8.43 8.82
C HIS A 210 -15.47 -9.89 9.17
N ALA A 211 -16.32 -10.57 8.40
CA ALA A 211 -16.62 -11.99 8.60
C ALA A 211 -15.39 -12.90 8.40
N LEU A 212 -14.46 -12.49 7.56
CA LEU A 212 -13.17 -13.15 7.38
C LEU A 212 -12.10 -12.72 8.41
N GLY A 213 -12.42 -11.82 9.33
CA GLY A 213 -11.51 -11.28 10.32
C GLY A 213 -10.54 -10.22 9.77
N LEU A 214 -10.82 -9.69 8.58
CA LEU A 214 -10.00 -8.66 7.91
C LEU A 214 -10.44 -7.27 8.34
N ARG A 215 -9.52 -6.31 8.26
CA ARG A 215 -9.87 -4.89 8.29
C ARG A 215 -10.12 -4.39 6.87
N THR A 216 -11.07 -3.50 6.73
CA THR A 216 -11.47 -2.96 5.43
C THR A 216 -10.89 -1.58 5.18
N ILE A 217 -10.56 -1.28 3.93
CA ILE A 217 -9.99 -0.01 3.48
C ILE A 217 -10.81 0.51 2.32
N GLY A 218 -11.40 1.69 2.44
CA GLY A 218 -12.04 2.38 1.32
C GLY A 218 -11.02 3.20 0.54
N ALA A 219 -10.67 2.78 -0.69
CA ALA A 219 -9.71 3.46 -1.54
C ALA A 219 -10.35 4.54 -2.41
N GLY A 220 -9.66 5.68 -2.62
CA GLY A 220 -10.10 6.73 -3.53
C GLY A 220 -11.28 7.57 -3.01
N ALA A 221 -11.37 7.78 -1.71
CA ALA A 221 -12.28 8.76 -1.11
C ALA A 221 -11.76 10.18 -1.40
N GLU A 222 -12.44 10.89 -2.29
CA GLU A 222 -11.98 12.19 -2.80
C GLU A 222 -12.58 13.37 -2.04
N ASP A 223 -13.70 13.17 -1.36
CA ASP A 223 -14.45 14.20 -0.64
C ASP A 223 -15.00 13.72 0.72
N ASP A 224 -15.48 14.66 1.53
CA ASP A 224 -16.06 14.41 2.86
C ASP A 224 -17.34 13.56 2.79
N ALA A 225 -18.09 13.61 1.68
CA ALA A 225 -19.29 12.82 1.50
C ALA A 225 -18.95 11.33 1.40
N ALA A 226 -17.91 10.97 0.64
CA ALA A 226 -17.41 9.60 0.54
C ALA A 226 -16.88 9.11 1.90
N ILE A 227 -16.10 9.94 2.60
CA ILE A 227 -15.57 9.61 3.93
C ILE A 227 -16.69 9.36 4.94
N THR A 228 -17.70 10.24 4.95
CA THR A 228 -18.86 10.10 5.85
C THR A 228 -19.64 8.83 5.56
N ALA A 229 -19.93 8.56 4.28
CA ALA A 229 -20.66 7.37 3.87
C ALA A 229 -19.89 6.07 4.19
N LEU A 230 -18.56 6.05 4.03
CA LEU A 230 -17.75 4.89 4.44
C LEU A 230 -17.75 4.69 5.97
N ARG A 231 -17.74 5.79 6.74
CA ARG A 231 -17.86 5.71 8.21
C ARG A 231 -19.21 5.14 8.65
N GLU A 232 -20.30 5.52 7.97
CA GLU A 232 -21.64 4.99 8.24
C GLU A 232 -21.76 3.50 7.90
N ILE A 233 -21.06 3.03 6.85
CA ILE A 233 -20.97 1.61 6.49
C ILE A 233 -20.15 0.82 7.53
N GLY A 234 -19.25 1.49 8.27
CA GLY A 234 -18.39 0.84 9.25
C GLY A 234 -17.05 0.39 8.68
N VAL A 235 -16.59 0.97 7.57
CA VAL A 235 -15.27 0.72 6.99
C VAL A 235 -14.19 1.20 7.98
N ASP A 236 -13.13 0.40 8.17
CA ASP A 236 -12.12 0.66 9.20
C ASP A 236 -11.14 1.78 8.85
N LEU A 237 -10.70 1.82 7.60
CA LEU A 237 -9.69 2.77 7.11
C LEU A 237 -10.14 3.40 5.81
N VAL A 238 -9.65 4.59 5.54
CA VAL A 238 -9.92 5.31 4.31
C VAL A 238 -8.63 5.86 3.72
N GLN A 239 -8.57 5.87 2.40
CA GLN A 239 -7.50 6.46 1.61
C GLN A 239 -8.10 7.24 0.44
N GLY A 240 -7.52 8.38 0.12
CA GLY A 240 -7.95 9.21 -1.01
C GLY A 240 -7.53 10.66 -0.83
N PHE A 241 -7.84 11.50 -1.81
CA PHE A 241 -7.48 12.92 -1.75
C PHE A 241 -8.23 13.68 -0.64
N GLY A 242 -9.38 13.15 -0.21
CA GLY A 242 -10.14 13.72 0.91
C GLY A 242 -9.43 13.62 2.27
N VAL A 243 -8.47 12.68 2.42
CA VAL A 243 -7.70 12.52 3.66
C VAL A 243 -6.22 12.89 3.51
N GLY A 244 -5.70 12.90 2.28
CA GLY A 244 -4.33 13.32 2.00
C GLY A 244 -3.91 13.02 0.56
N ARG A 245 -3.17 13.93 -0.04
CA ARG A 245 -2.58 13.73 -1.36
C ARG A 245 -1.25 12.99 -1.24
N PRO A 246 -0.84 12.22 -2.27
CA PRO A 246 0.50 11.66 -2.33
C PRO A 246 1.56 12.75 -2.28
N GLU A 247 2.55 12.57 -1.44
CA GLU A 247 3.71 13.44 -1.30
C GLU A 247 5.00 12.62 -1.31
N PRO A 248 6.21 13.23 -1.43
CA PRO A 248 7.47 12.51 -1.31
C PRO A 248 7.51 11.64 -0.04
N PHE A 249 7.95 10.39 -0.16
CA PHE A 249 7.86 9.42 0.93
C PHE A 249 8.64 9.87 2.17
N GLU A 250 9.82 10.47 1.98
CA GLU A 250 10.63 11.02 3.06
C GLU A 250 9.86 12.12 3.84
N ALA A 251 9.20 13.03 3.14
CA ALA A 251 8.38 14.07 3.76
C ALA A 251 7.18 13.50 4.53
N ALA A 252 6.56 12.44 4.02
CA ALA A 252 5.49 11.74 4.72
C ALA A 252 5.98 11.08 6.01
N LEU A 253 7.15 10.46 5.99
CA LEU A 253 7.78 9.86 7.17
C LEU A 253 8.14 10.92 8.22
N ASP A 254 8.72 12.05 7.82
CA ASP A 254 9.12 13.13 8.74
C ASP A 254 7.90 13.75 9.42
N ARG A 255 6.80 13.94 8.70
CA ARG A 255 5.55 14.43 9.28
C ARG A 255 4.99 13.48 10.34
N LEU A 256 5.09 12.17 10.13
CA LEU A 256 4.70 11.18 11.14
C LEU A 256 5.65 11.21 12.34
N GLY A 257 6.94 11.38 12.13
CA GLY A 257 7.93 11.52 13.20
C GLY A 257 7.66 12.67 14.14
N ILE A 258 7.24 13.81 13.60
CA ILE A 258 6.84 14.98 14.40
C ILE A 258 5.59 14.67 15.23
N ALA A 259 4.61 13.99 14.65
CA ALA A 259 3.36 13.63 15.32
C ALA A 259 3.54 12.54 16.40
N LEU A 260 4.56 11.68 16.28
CA LEU A 260 4.85 10.58 17.20
C LEU A 260 5.92 10.92 18.23
N SER A 261 6.60 12.06 18.10
CA SER A 261 7.58 12.51 19.10
C SER A 261 6.87 12.79 20.42
N PRO A 262 7.28 12.17 21.55
CA PRO A 262 6.72 12.51 22.85
C PRO A 262 6.93 14.00 23.11
N ALA A 263 5.88 14.67 23.56
CA ALA A 263 5.97 16.09 23.98
C ALA A 263 7.18 16.26 24.91
N PRO A 264 7.99 17.34 24.76
CA PRO A 264 9.14 17.56 25.61
C PRO A 264 8.69 17.53 27.08
N ARG A 265 9.33 16.69 27.90
CA ARG A 265 9.04 16.64 29.34
C ARG A 265 9.21 18.05 29.89
N PRO A 266 8.23 18.58 30.64
CA PRO A 266 8.41 19.84 31.30
C PRO A 266 9.68 19.77 32.16
N ALA A 267 10.51 20.80 32.08
CA ALA A 267 11.72 20.90 32.87
C ALA A 267 11.35 20.72 34.34
N PRO A 268 12.15 19.97 35.15
CA PRO A 268 11.89 19.88 36.57
C PRO A 268 11.83 21.27 37.15
N SER A 269 10.70 21.60 37.80
CA SER A 269 10.54 22.83 38.55
C SER A 269 11.62 22.87 39.65
N SER A 270 12.57 23.79 39.49
CA SER A 270 13.54 24.10 40.54
C SER A 270 12.80 24.70 41.71
N ALA A 271 12.61 23.89 42.75
CA ALA A 271 12.20 24.36 44.08
C ALA A 271 13.39 24.96 44.81
#